data_c7f481a61c54cb6eb76f7755d57a05ea
#
_entry.id   c7f481a61c54cb6eb76f7755d57a05ea
#
_cell.length_a   1.000
_cell.length_b   1.000
_cell.length_c   1.000
_cell.angle_alpha   90.00
_cell.angle_beta   90.00
_cell.angle_gamma   90.00
#
_symmetry.space_group_name_H-M   'P 1'
#
loop_
_entity.id
_entity.type
_entity.pdbx_description
1 polymer ?
#
loop_
_entity_poly.entity_id
_entity_poly.type
_entity_poly.pdbx_seq_one_letter_code
_entity_poly.pdbx_strand_id
1 'polypeptide(L)'
;MHSTRKAAVLAVLMACAGAATARADDRKFTYSYEAKTLSQGTWEFEQWATLQTGKDAGNWDTWLFREEIEYGITDRLNASIYLNSEYQANSGVPGFDDEHAFGFKSMSTEWKYKLSDPAADAVGSLLYGELGFSNDEYEIELKMVLSKEAGRFTFAYNFIYEAELAQEPDASPVWRWEHILSNTLGASYAITERFSVGVEALDVFRTTPVEGEKTHAYYAGPNVHYSSGSWCATLTVLKQISFNGLELTDGDNTEWQVRLIFGVNF
;
A
#
# COMPACT_ATOMS: atom_id res chain seq x y z
N MET A 1 -12.28 -25.83 28.12
CA MET A 1 -12.49 -25.70 26.66
C MET A 1 -11.73 -24.55 25.98
N HIS A 2 -10.76 -23.87 26.63
CA HIS A 2 -9.97 -22.76 26.03
C HIS A 2 -8.59 -23.17 25.48
N SER A 3 -8.12 -24.38 25.76
CA SER A 3 -6.78 -24.86 25.35
C SER A 3 -6.70 -25.35 23.90
N THR A 4 -7.78 -25.89 23.34
CA THR A 4 -7.82 -26.49 22.02
C THR A 4 -7.87 -25.49 20.86
N ARG A 5 -8.38 -24.25 21.10
CA ARG A 5 -8.44 -23.22 20.06
C ARG A 5 -7.09 -22.55 19.80
N LYS A 6 -6.25 -22.41 20.83
CA LYS A 6 -4.88 -21.86 20.67
C LYS A 6 -3.94 -22.81 19.93
N ALA A 7 -4.14 -24.12 20.05
CA ALA A 7 -3.34 -25.12 19.33
C ALA A 7 -3.69 -25.17 17.83
N ALA A 8 -4.94 -24.90 17.44
CA ALA A 8 -5.35 -24.90 16.04
C ALA A 8 -4.79 -23.72 15.24
N VAL A 9 -4.74 -22.52 15.84
CA VAL A 9 -4.14 -21.34 15.18
C VAL A 9 -2.62 -21.49 15.03
N LEU A 10 -1.95 -22.09 16.02
CA LEU A 10 -0.51 -22.36 15.95
C LEU A 10 -0.17 -23.46 14.94
N ALA A 11 -1.07 -24.42 14.73
CA ALA A 11 -0.88 -25.52 13.77
C ALA A 11 -1.04 -25.07 12.31
N VAL A 12 -1.86 -24.06 12.01
CA VAL A 12 -1.99 -23.46 10.67
C VAL A 12 -0.72 -22.67 10.32
N LEU A 13 -0.12 -21.99 11.29
CA LEU A 13 1.15 -21.27 11.10
C LEU A 13 2.37 -22.19 10.93
N MET A 14 2.33 -23.44 11.43
CA MET A 14 3.44 -24.40 11.30
C MET A 14 3.34 -25.31 10.07
N ALA A 15 2.19 -25.41 9.41
CA ALA A 15 2.03 -26.25 8.22
C ALA A 15 2.67 -25.62 6.95
N CYS A 16 3.03 -24.34 6.97
CA CYS A 16 3.69 -23.63 5.87
C CYS A 16 5.22 -23.82 5.80
N ALA A 17 5.83 -24.62 6.68
CA ALA A 17 7.29 -24.73 6.80
C ALA A 17 7.96 -25.79 5.90
N GLY A 18 7.33 -26.22 4.83
CA GLY A 18 7.83 -27.33 4.02
C GLY A 18 7.58 -27.22 2.52
N ALA A 19 7.89 -26.09 1.88
CA ALA A 19 7.84 -26.00 0.43
C ALA A 19 9.08 -25.31 -0.13
N ALA A 20 9.48 -25.76 -1.31
CA ALA A 20 10.63 -25.34 -2.11
C ALA A 20 10.87 -23.82 -2.07
N THR A 21 12.12 -23.43 -2.33
CA THR A 21 12.62 -22.05 -2.41
C THR A 21 11.84 -21.17 -3.41
N ALA A 22 10.55 -20.94 -3.17
CA ALA A 22 9.86 -19.81 -3.75
C ALA A 22 10.50 -18.57 -3.11
N ARG A 23 11.08 -17.69 -3.91
CA ARG A 23 11.49 -16.36 -3.43
C ARG A 23 10.22 -15.55 -3.24
N ALA A 24 10.09 -14.90 -2.08
CA ALA A 24 9.12 -13.85 -1.86
C ALA A 24 9.17 -12.83 -3.00
N ASP A 25 8.05 -12.27 -3.40
CA ASP A 25 8.09 -11.03 -4.15
C ASP A 25 8.77 -10.02 -3.24
N ASP A 26 10.07 -9.79 -3.53
CA ASP A 26 11.01 -9.10 -2.67
C ASP A 26 10.78 -7.59 -2.82
N ARG A 27 9.61 -7.10 -2.34
CA ARG A 27 9.23 -5.68 -2.44
C ARG A 27 10.14 -4.81 -1.59
N LYS A 28 11.00 -4.05 -2.26
CA LYS A 28 11.95 -3.15 -1.60
C LYS A 28 11.33 -1.83 -1.16
N PHE A 29 10.09 -1.57 -1.57
CA PHE A 29 9.35 -0.34 -1.33
C PHE A 29 7.96 -0.63 -0.79
N THR A 30 7.38 0.30 -0.03
CA THR A 30 6.02 0.13 0.48
C THR A 30 5.00 0.96 -0.29
N TYR A 31 5.41 2.06 -0.91
CA TYR A 31 4.55 2.93 -1.73
C TYR A 31 4.77 2.73 -3.22
N SER A 32 6.00 2.37 -3.62
CA SER A 32 6.34 2.13 -5.03
C SER A 32 6.31 0.64 -5.34
N TYR A 33 5.58 0.25 -6.38
CA TYR A 33 5.59 -1.11 -6.91
C TYR A 33 6.80 -1.31 -7.83
N GLU A 34 7.36 -2.51 -7.82
CA GLU A 34 8.32 -2.98 -8.80
C GLU A 34 7.59 -3.76 -9.89
N ALA A 35 8.13 -3.82 -11.10
CA ALA A 35 7.52 -4.57 -12.22
C ALA A 35 7.78 -6.07 -12.08
N LYS A 36 7.32 -6.65 -10.98
CA LYS A 36 7.49 -8.05 -10.60
C LYS A 36 6.13 -8.73 -10.44
N THR A 37 6.14 -10.05 -10.59
CA THR A 37 5.00 -10.93 -10.38
C THR A 37 5.51 -12.20 -9.73
N LEU A 38 4.68 -12.85 -8.92
CA LEU A 38 4.95 -14.20 -8.41
C LEU A 38 5.11 -15.20 -9.57
N SER A 39 5.91 -16.20 -9.36
CA SER A 39 6.01 -17.34 -10.30
C SER A 39 4.68 -18.11 -10.36
N GLN A 40 4.40 -18.72 -11.50
CA GLN A 40 3.20 -19.53 -11.66
C GLN A 40 3.04 -20.59 -10.55
N GLY A 41 1.86 -20.63 -9.94
CA GLY A 41 1.50 -21.58 -8.90
C GLY A 41 1.99 -21.22 -7.49
N THR A 42 2.65 -20.10 -7.31
CA THR A 42 3.10 -19.61 -5.99
C THR A 42 2.01 -18.78 -5.33
N TRP A 43 1.92 -18.86 -4.01
CA TRP A 43 1.06 -18.06 -3.18
C TRP A 43 1.89 -17.15 -2.29
N GLU A 44 1.39 -15.94 -2.03
CA GLU A 44 1.92 -15.02 -1.03
C GLU A 44 0.80 -14.52 -0.11
N PHE A 45 1.14 -14.37 1.16
CA PHE A 45 0.34 -13.61 2.12
C PHE A 45 1.10 -12.36 2.51
N GLU A 46 0.48 -11.19 2.40
CA GLU A 46 1.02 -9.94 2.92
C GLU A 46 0.10 -9.34 4.00
N GLN A 47 0.74 -8.81 5.03
CA GLN A 47 0.12 -7.95 6.05
C GLN A 47 0.70 -6.56 5.93
N TRP A 48 -0.14 -5.58 5.69
CA TRP A 48 0.24 -4.17 5.66
C TRP A 48 -0.30 -3.48 6.91
N ALA A 49 0.51 -2.59 7.49
CA ALA A 49 0.11 -1.69 8.55
C ALA A 49 0.60 -0.28 8.20
N THR A 50 -0.31 0.65 8.01
CA THR A 50 0.00 2.05 7.68
C THR A 50 -0.53 2.94 8.77
N LEU A 51 0.35 3.71 9.42
CA LEU A 51 -0.01 4.81 10.30
C LEU A 51 0.07 6.13 9.52
N GLN A 52 -1.01 6.88 9.53
CA GLN A 52 -1.08 8.26 9.07
C GLN A 52 -1.31 9.12 10.31
N THR A 53 -0.40 10.06 10.60
CA THR A 53 -0.44 10.82 11.86
C THR A 53 0.00 12.26 11.68
N GLY A 54 -0.54 13.12 12.55
CA GLY A 54 -0.20 14.55 12.65
C GLY A 54 -1.07 15.44 11.78
N LYS A 55 -1.70 16.41 12.41
CA LYS A 55 -2.43 17.55 11.85
C LYS A 55 -1.86 18.83 12.45
N ASP A 56 -2.15 19.98 11.86
CA ASP A 56 -1.71 21.29 12.37
C ASP A 56 -2.27 21.61 13.76
N ALA A 57 -3.41 21.02 14.13
CA ALA A 57 -4.05 21.17 15.43
C ALA A 57 -4.75 19.87 15.85
N GLY A 58 -4.83 19.63 17.16
CA GLY A 58 -5.43 18.41 17.72
C GLY A 58 -4.52 17.19 17.61
N ASN A 59 -5.09 16.01 17.84
CA ASN A 59 -4.44 14.72 17.67
C ASN A 59 -5.13 13.96 16.54
N TRP A 60 -4.36 13.33 15.68
CA TRP A 60 -4.85 12.54 14.56
C TRP A 60 -3.96 11.33 14.32
N ASP A 61 -4.53 10.14 14.46
CA ASP A 61 -3.91 8.87 14.12
C ASP A 61 -4.90 8.00 13.36
N THR A 62 -4.57 7.64 12.13
CA THR A 62 -5.30 6.65 11.34
C THR A 62 -4.40 5.45 11.10
N TRP A 63 -4.83 4.27 11.53
CA TRP A 63 -4.19 3.02 11.21
C TRP A 63 -4.99 2.28 10.15
N LEU A 64 -4.37 2.04 9.00
CA LEU A 64 -4.91 1.24 7.91
C LEU A 64 -4.24 -0.12 7.92
N PHE A 65 -5.03 -1.18 7.92
CA PHE A 65 -4.56 -2.55 7.82
C PHE A 65 -5.08 -3.18 6.54
N ARG A 66 -4.21 -3.90 5.82
CA ARG A 66 -4.57 -4.69 4.63
C ARG A 66 -4.00 -6.09 4.79
N GLU A 67 -4.85 -7.09 4.67
CA GLU A 67 -4.48 -8.49 4.56
C GLU A 67 -4.64 -8.90 3.11
N GLU A 68 -3.55 -9.35 2.48
CA GLU A 68 -3.52 -9.77 1.09
C GLU A 68 -3.26 -11.25 0.98
N ILE A 69 -3.96 -11.92 0.06
CA ILE A 69 -3.59 -13.23 -0.47
C ILE A 69 -3.42 -13.06 -1.97
N GLU A 70 -2.21 -13.28 -2.46
CA GLU A 70 -1.83 -13.21 -3.87
C GLU A 70 -1.52 -14.59 -4.45
N TYR A 71 -1.87 -14.77 -5.72
CA TYR A 71 -1.59 -16.01 -6.48
C TYR A 71 -1.00 -15.72 -7.86
N GLY A 72 0.12 -16.36 -8.17
CA GLY A 72 0.71 -16.38 -9.50
C GLY A 72 -0.08 -17.28 -10.47
N ILE A 73 -0.94 -16.70 -11.29
CA ILE A 73 -1.70 -17.45 -12.32
C ILE A 73 -0.77 -17.89 -13.45
N THR A 74 0.14 -17.02 -13.84
CA THR A 74 1.25 -17.27 -14.76
C THR A 74 2.47 -16.49 -14.29
N ASP A 75 3.66 -16.70 -14.86
CA ASP A 75 4.84 -15.88 -14.55
C ASP A 75 4.71 -14.38 -14.92
N ARG A 76 3.57 -13.99 -15.48
CA ARG A 76 3.27 -12.61 -15.88
C ARG A 76 1.93 -12.07 -15.36
N LEU A 77 1.07 -12.92 -14.82
CA LEU A 77 -0.26 -12.54 -14.37
C LEU A 77 -0.48 -13.02 -12.95
N ASN A 78 -0.71 -12.10 -12.04
CA ASN A 78 -1.13 -12.36 -10.67
C ASN A 78 -2.53 -11.83 -10.41
N ALA A 79 -3.19 -12.43 -9.43
CA ALA A 79 -4.42 -11.92 -8.86
C ALA A 79 -4.36 -12.00 -7.35
N SER A 80 -4.92 -10.97 -6.68
CA SER A 80 -4.98 -10.87 -5.22
C SER A 80 -6.39 -10.56 -4.74
N ILE A 81 -6.63 -10.88 -3.47
CA ILE A 81 -7.80 -10.43 -2.71
C ILE A 81 -7.28 -9.77 -1.44
N TYR A 82 -7.88 -8.63 -1.10
CA TYR A 82 -7.60 -7.86 0.11
C TYR A 82 -8.80 -7.79 1.04
N LEU A 83 -8.49 -7.80 2.34
CA LEU A 83 -9.38 -7.35 3.39
C LEU A 83 -8.79 -6.07 3.98
N ASN A 84 -9.56 -5.00 4.02
CA ASN A 84 -9.11 -3.70 4.51
C ASN A 84 -9.86 -3.36 5.80
N SER A 85 -9.13 -2.94 6.83
CA SER A 85 -9.68 -2.46 8.09
C SER A 85 -8.97 -1.19 8.55
N GLU A 86 -9.67 -0.39 9.35
CA GLU A 86 -9.19 0.91 9.79
C GLU A 86 -9.42 1.09 11.29
N TYR A 87 -8.48 1.74 11.96
CA TYR A 87 -8.64 2.32 13.27
C TYR A 87 -8.40 3.82 13.20
N GLN A 88 -9.44 4.60 13.47
CA GLN A 88 -9.36 6.06 13.54
C GLN A 88 -9.32 6.50 15.00
N ALA A 89 -8.37 7.38 15.33
CA ALA A 89 -8.29 8.05 16.63
C ALA A 89 -7.96 9.53 16.42
N ASN A 90 -8.95 10.41 16.63
CA ASN A 90 -8.78 11.84 16.50
C ASN A 90 -9.47 12.60 17.63
N SER A 91 -8.89 13.72 18.04
CA SER A 91 -9.46 14.60 19.05
C SER A 91 -8.97 16.04 18.90
N GLY A 92 -9.92 16.98 19.02
CA GLY A 92 -9.65 18.40 18.97
C GLY A 92 -9.13 18.92 17.62
N VAL A 93 -9.36 18.19 16.52
CA VAL A 93 -9.01 18.61 15.16
C VAL A 93 -10.12 19.49 14.60
N PRO A 94 -9.85 20.74 14.18
CA PRO A 94 -10.87 21.62 13.64
C PRO A 94 -11.56 21.00 12.41
N GLY A 95 -12.89 21.00 12.39
CA GLY A 95 -13.69 20.47 11.29
C GLY A 95 -13.99 18.97 11.37
N PHE A 96 -13.49 18.29 12.39
CA PHE A 96 -13.72 16.85 12.62
C PHE A 96 -14.29 16.61 14.03
N ASP A 97 -15.21 15.68 14.14
CA ASP A 97 -15.68 15.19 15.43
C ASP A 97 -14.63 14.28 16.09
N ASP A 98 -14.55 14.29 17.43
CA ASP A 98 -13.66 13.38 18.15
C ASP A 98 -14.13 11.94 17.92
N GLU A 99 -13.22 11.06 17.49
CA GLU A 99 -13.53 9.68 17.15
C GLU A 99 -12.47 8.71 17.69
N HIS A 100 -12.95 7.51 18.14
CA HIS A 100 -12.12 6.36 18.45
C HIS A 100 -12.88 5.11 17.99
N ALA A 101 -12.65 4.70 16.76
CA ALA A 101 -13.38 3.59 16.15
C ALA A 101 -12.42 2.64 15.42
N PHE A 102 -12.71 1.34 15.49
CA PHE A 102 -12.12 0.31 14.65
C PHE A 102 -13.22 -0.35 13.85
N GLY A 103 -13.02 -0.51 12.55
CA GLY A 103 -13.99 -1.11 11.65
C GLY A 103 -13.37 -1.79 10.45
N PHE A 104 -14.17 -2.65 9.83
CA PHE A 104 -13.92 -3.15 8.49
C PHE A 104 -14.18 -2.01 7.49
N LYS A 105 -13.23 -1.75 6.59
CA LYS A 105 -13.35 -0.68 5.60
C LYS A 105 -13.88 -1.23 4.27
N SER A 106 -13.17 -2.16 3.65
CA SER A 106 -13.53 -2.66 2.31
C SER A 106 -12.91 -4.03 2.02
N MET A 107 -13.36 -4.63 0.93
CA MET A 107 -12.66 -5.72 0.24
C MET A 107 -12.21 -5.21 -1.11
N SER A 108 -11.07 -5.70 -1.61
CA SER A 108 -10.68 -5.43 -2.99
C SER A 108 -10.06 -6.63 -3.69
N THR A 109 -10.02 -6.58 -5.01
CA THR A 109 -9.32 -7.55 -5.85
C THR A 109 -8.36 -6.82 -6.77
N GLU A 110 -7.14 -7.33 -6.84
CA GLU A 110 -6.04 -6.77 -7.62
C GLU A 110 -5.64 -7.71 -8.75
N TRP A 111 -5.17 -7.12 -9.85
CA TRP A 111 -4.65 -7.83 -11.00
C TRP A 111 -3.37 -7.14 -11.48
N LYS A 112 -2.27 -7.90 -11.53
CA LYS A 112 -0.97 -7.42 -12.03
C LYS A 112 -0.60 -8.16 -13.31
N TYR A 113 -0.25 -7.40 -14.37
CA TYR A 113 0.24 -7.99 -15.62
C TYR A 113 1.60 -7.43 -15.99
N LYS A 114 2.65 -8.25 -15.89
CA LYS A 114 4.03 -7.91 -16.21
C LYS A 114 4.26 -7.91 -17.73
N LEU A 115 4.65 -6.77 -18.26
CA LEU A 115 4.97 -6.59 -19.68
C LEU A 115 6.43 -6.88 -19.98
N SER A 116 7.35 -6.41 -19.13
CA SER A 116 8.80 -6.59 -19.24
C SER A 116 9.46 -6.77 -17.87
N ASP A 117 10.65 -7.36 -17.85
CA ASP A 117 11.38 -7.73 -16.64
C ASP A 117 12.38 -6.65 -16.23
N PRO A 118 12.39 -6.16 -14.98
CA PRO A 118 13.27 -5.09 -14.51
C PRO A 118 14.76 -5.49 -14.48
N ALA A 119 15.07 -6.78 -14.37
CA ALA A 119 16.44 -7.28 -14.35
C ALA A 119 16.97 -7.54 -15.77
N ALA A 120 16.14 -8.08 -16.66
CA ALA A 120 16.54 -8.52 -17.99
C ALA A 120 16.41 -7.42 -19.06
N ASP A 121 15.33 -6.66 -19.02
CA ASP A 121 15.02 -5.63 -20.03
C ASP A 121 15.65 -4.27 -19.67
N ALA A 122 15.65 -3.32 -20.62
CA ALA A 122 16.13 -1.96 -20.38
C ALA A 122 15.37 -1.29 -19.24
N VAL A 123 14.04 -1.50 -19.19
CA VAL A 123 13.12 -1.10 -18.13
C VAL A 123 12.07 -2.19 -17.97
N GLY A 124 11.83 -2.63 -16.75
CA GLY A 124 10.68 -3.46 -16.40
C GLY A 124 9.41 -2.63 -16.38
N SER A 125 8.32 -3.18 -16.86
CA SER A 125 7.01 -2.52 -16.86
C SER A 125 5.89 -3.48 -16.51
N LEU A 126 4.87 -2.97 -15.78
CA LEU A 126 3.73 -3.74 -15.33
C LEU A 126 2.48 -2.85 -15.32
N LEU A 127 1.36 -3.42 -15.71
CA LEU A 127 0.03 -2.84 -15.55
C LEU A 127 -0.64 -3.44 -14.31
N TYR A 128 -1.28 -2.58 -13.54
CA TYR A 128 -1.99 -2.90 -12.32
C TYR A 128 -3.41 -2.36 -12.39
N GLY A 129 -4.35 -3.13 -11.88
CA GLY A 129 -5.73 -2.70 -11.67
C GLY A 129 -6.29 -3.31 -10.41
N GLU A 130 -6.95 -2.50 -9.59
CA GLU A 130 -7.65 -2.91 -8.37
C GLU A 130 -9.10 -2.43 -8.42
N LEU A 131 -10.01 -3.23 -7.87
CA LEU A 131 -11.42 -2.89 -7.69
C LEU A 131 -11.75 -3.07 -6.22
N GLY A 132 -12.12 -1.98 -5.54
CA GLY A 132 -12.53 -1.92 -4.14
C GLY A 132 -14.04 -1.85 -3.97
N PHE A 133 -14.53 -2.48 -2.90
CA PHE A 133 -15.95 -2.57 -2.57
C PHE A 133 -16.17 -2.41 -1.07
N SER A 134 -17.04 -1.50 -0.69
CA SER A 134 -17.60 -1.39 0.65
C SER A 134 -19.12 -1.19 0.59
N ASN A 135 -19.77 -0.92 1.72
CA ASN A 135 -21.20 -0.64 1.75
C ASN A 135 -21.55 0.72 1.14
N ASP A 136 -20.63 1.65 1.21
CA ASP A 136 -20.78 3.08 0.92
C ASP A 136 -19.73 3.63 -0.05
N GLU A 137 -18.84 2.76 -0.59
CA GLU A 137 -17.77 3.17 -1.49
C GLU A 137 -17.44 2.08 -2.52
N TYR A 138 -17.18 2.52 -3.74
CA TYR A 138 -16.59 1.72 -4.82
C TYR A 138 -15.34 2.42 -5.30
N GLU A 139 -14.26 1.66 -5.47
CA GLU A 139 -12.95 2.17 -5.87
C GLU A 139 -12.47 1.46 -7.14
N ILE A 140 -11.84 2.21 -8.03
CA ILE A 140 -11.07 1.69 -9.16
C ILE A 140 -9.69 2.35 -9.09
N GLU A 141 -8.64 1.54 -8.93
CA GLU A 141 -7.26 2.00 -8.99
C GLU A 141 -6.55 1.39 -10.21
N LEU A 142 -5.83 2.22 -10.96
CA LEU A 142 -5.00 1.81 -12.08
C LEU A 142 -3.57 2.32 -11.87
N LYS A 143 -2.57 1.44 -12.07
CA LYS A 143 -1.15 1.85 -12.03
C LYS A 143 -0.41 1.45 -13.30
N MET A 144 0.43 2.36 -13.75
CA MET A 144 1.54 2.05 -14.64
C MET A 144 2.82 2.00 -13.82
N VAL A 145 3.42 0.83 -13.74
CA VAL A 145 4.61 0.56 -12.95
C VAL A 145 5.82 0.44 -13.87
N LEU A 146 6.87 1.19 -13.59
CA LEU A 146 8.18 1.10 -14.24
C LEU A 146 9.24 0.83 -13.18
N SER A 147 10.14 -0.12 -13.41
CA SER A 147 11.25 -0.36 -12.51
C SER A 147 12.50 -0.84 -13.24
N LYS A 148 13.66 -0.68 -12.60
CA LYS A 148 14.95 -1.16 -13.12
C LYS A 148 15.83 -1.66 -12.00
N GLU A 149 16.37 -2.87 -12.19
CA GLU A 149 17.47 -3.39 -11.40
C GLU A 149 18.80 -3.13 -12.11
N ALA A 150 19.73 -2.46 -11.44
CA ALA A 150 21.04 -2.10 -11.95
C ALA A 150 22.13 -2.42 -10.92
N GLY A 151 22.67 -3.62 -10.96
CA GLY A 151 23.65 -4.11 -9.99
C GLY A 151 23.04 -4.21 -8.59
N ARG A 152 23.48 -3.36 -7.67
CA ARG A 152 22.92 -3.28 -6.29
C ARG A 152 21.79 -2.28 -6.14
N PHE A 153 21.48 -1.52 -7.19
CA PHE A 153 20.41 -0.52 -7.17
C PHE A 153 19.12 -1.08 -7.73
N THR A 154 18.02 -0.70 -7.12
CA THR A 154 16.66 -0.87 -7.64
C THR A 154 16.01 0.49 -7.68
N PHE A 155 15.38 0.82 -8.81
CA PHE A 155 14.61 2.04 -9.02
C PHE A 155 13.19 1.66 -9.41
N ALA A 156 12.22 2.41 -8.90
CA ALA A 156 10.81 2.24 -9.25
C ALA A 156 10.15 3.60 -9.45
N TYR A 157 9.22 3.67 -10.40
CA TYR A 157 8.32 4.78 -10.63
C TYR A 157 6.93 4.23 -10.91
N ASN A 158 5.92 4.79 -10.26
CA ASN A 158 4.53 4.46 -10.56
C ASN A 158 3.75 5.74 -10.86
N PHE A 159 2.93 5.69 -11.89
CA PHE A 159 1.83 6.61 -12.10
C PHE A 159 0.54 5.90 -11.69
N ILE A 160 -0.24 6.53 -10.81
CA ILE A 160 -1.43 5.95 -10.19
C ILE A 160 -2.60 6.88 -10.47
N TYR A 161 -3.69 6.30 -10.94
CA TYR A 161 -5.00 6.94 -11.03
C TYR A 161 -5.98 6.12 -10.22
N GLU A 162 -6.69 6.78 -9.31
CA GLU A 162 -7.73 6.21 -8.48
C GLU A 162 -9.01 7.02 -8.65
N ALA A 163 -10.13 6.34 -8.74
CA ALA A 163 -11.46 6.93 -8.78
C ALA A 163 -12.32 6.24 -7.72
N GLU A 164 -12.74 7.01 -6.74
CA GLU A 164 -13.63 6.58 -5.66
C GLU A 164 -15.04 7.12 -5.92
N LEU A 165 -16.03 6.24 -5.82
CA LEU A 165 -17.44 6.61 -5.81
C LEU A 165 -17.96 6.36 -4.40
N ALA A 166 -18.00 7.41 -3.58
CA ALA A 166 -18.41 7.35 -2.19
C ALA A 166 -19.80 7.96 -1.96
N GLN A 167 -20.50 7.43 -0.95
CA GLN A 167 -21.77 7.94 -0.51
C GLN A 167 -21.54 8.95 0.64
N GLU A 168 -21.97 10.20 0.45
CA GLU A 168 -21.91 11.19 1.53
C GLU A 168 -22.90 10.84 2.66
N PRO A 169 -22.50 11.00 3.94
CA PRO A 169 -23.30 10.59 5.11
C PRO A 169 -24.52 11.46 5.42
N ASP A 170 -24.91 12.36 4.51
CA ASP A 170 -26.04 13.27 4.72
C ASP A 170 -27.41 12.58 4.67
N ALA A 171 -28.47 13.28 5.18
CA ALA A 171 -29.83 12.78 5.27
C ALA A 171 -30.48 12.37 3.93
N SER A 172 -29.84 12.68 2.82
CA SER A 172 -30.15 12.19 1.47
C SER A 172 -28.86 11.71 0.84
N PRO A 173 -28.58 10.41 0.88
CA PRO A 173 -27.31 9.88 0.38
C PRO A 173 -27.12 10.19 -1.09
N VAL A 174 -26.09 10.95 -1.39
CA VAL A 174 -25.68 11.31 -2.74
C VAL A 174 -24.35 10.64 -3.02
N TRP A 175 -24.27 9.91 -4.12
CA TRP A 175 -23.02 9.31 -4.58
C TRP A 175 -22.19 10.34 -5.34
N ARG A 176 -20.90 10.47 -4.98
CA ARG A 176 -19.97 11.41 -5.61
C ARG A 176 -18.67 10.71 -6.00
N TRP A 177 -18.11 11.17 -7.11
CA TRP A 177 -16.81 10.74 -7.57
C TRP A 177 -15.72 11.61 -6.97
N GLU A 178 -14.69 10.96 -6.43
CA GLU A 178 -13.42 11.57 -6.13
C GLU A 178 -12.36 11.01 -7.09
N HIS A 179 -11.39 11.84 -7.48
CA HIS A 179 -10.30 11.43 -8.36
C HIS A 179 -8.97 11.75 -7.72
N ILE A 180 -8.11 10.75 -7.63
CA ILE A 180 -6.78 10.87 -7.05
C ILE A 180 -5.76 10.54 -8.14
N LEU A 181 -4.79 11.43 -8.33
CA LEU A 181 -3.63 11.22 -9.16
C LEU A 181 -2.40 11.18 -8.27
N SER A 182 -1.63 10.10 -8.34
CA SER A 182 -0.43 9.96 -7.53
C SER A 182 0.75 9.54 -8.38
N ASN A 183 1.94 9.98 -7.95
CA ASN A 183 3.21 9.49 -8.47
C ASN A 183 4.05 9.00 -7.30
N THR A 184 4.71 7.85 -7.48
CA THR A 184 5.70 7.37 -6.52
C THR A 184 7.05 7.18 -7.18
N LEU A 185 8.10 7.44 -6.42
CA LEU A 185 9.48 7.21 -6.80
C LEU A 185 10.18 6.46 -5.69
N GLY A 186 10.87 5.37 -6.03
CA GLY A 186 11.69 4.59 -5.11
C GLY A 186 13.10 4.40 -5.65
N ALA A 187 14.09 4.52 -4.74
CA ALA A 187 15.48 4.17 -5.01
C ALA A 187 16.03 3.38 -3.82
N SER A 188 16.50 2.16 -4.06
CA SER A 188 17.00 1.25 -3.01
C SER A 188 18.39 0.74 -3.38
N TYR A 189 19.24 0.53 -2.38
CA TYR A 189 20.58 -0.04 -2.50
C TYR A 189 20.72 -1.29 -1.61
N ALA A 190 21.05 -2.42 -2.22
CA ALA A 190 21.31 -3.68 -1.54
C ALA A 190 22.68 -3.64 -0.84
N ILE A 191 22.68 -3.51 0.50
CA ILE A 191 23.88 -3.61 1.34
C ILE A 191 24.38 -5.05 1.34
N THR A 192 23.45 -6.00 1.48
CA THR A 192 23.69 -7.44 1.36
C THR A 192 22.62 -8.05 0.44
N GLU A 193 22.69 -9.36 0.19
CA GLU A 193 21.64 -10.07 -0.56
C GLU A 193 20.27 -10.07 0.14
N ARG A 194 20.23 -9.80 1.46
CA ARG A 194 19.03 -9.85 2.29
C ARG A 194 18.60 -8.51 2.84
N PHE A 195 19.46 -7.51 2.81
CA PHE A 195 19.18 -6.22 3.44
C PHE A 195 19.46 -5.07 2.50
N SER A 196 18.47 -4.22 2.32
CA SER A 196 18.60 -2.99 1.54
C SER A 196 18.06 -1.78 2.28
N VAL A 197 18.58 -0.62 1.91
CA VAL A 197 18.15 0.69 2.38
C VAL A 197 17.83 1.57 1.18
N GLY A 198 16.89 2.49 1.35
CA GLY A 198 16.50 3.32 0.24
C GLY A 198 15.75 4.56 0.68
N VAL A 199 15.15 5.21 -0.30
CA VAL A 199 14.27 6.36 -0.14
C VAL A 199 13.05 6.18 -1.04
N GLU A 200 11.90 6.67 -0.57
CA GLU A 200 10.69 6.79 -1.38
C GLU A 200 10.18 8.24 -1.35
N ALA A 201 9.54 8.63 -2.43
CA ALA A 201 8.78 9.86 -2.53
C ALA A 201 7.39 9.56 -3.08
N LEU A 202 6.40 10.30 -2.60
CA LEU A 202 5.00 10.19 -2.97
C LEU A 202 4.46 11.60 -3.25
N ASP A 203 3.82 11.77 -4.38
CA ASP A 203 3.07 12.95 -4.82
C ASP A 203 1.60 12.54 -4.93
N VAL A 204 0.70 13.22 -4.23
CA VAL A 204 -0.73 12.95 -4.23
C VAL A 204 -1.50 14.22 -4.56
N PHE A 205 -2.23 14.18 -5.64
CA PHE A 205 -3.18 15.21 -6.03
C PHE A 205 -4.60 14.63 -5.99
N ARG A 206 -5.46 15.22 -5.15
CA ARG A 206 -6.83 14.79 -4.92
C ARG A 206 -7.81 15.88 -5.35
N THR A 207 -8.88 15.50 -6.03
CA THR A 207 -9.99 16.41 -6.38
C THR A 207 -11.24 15.91 -5.70
N THR A 208 -11.77 16.69 -4.75
CA THR A 208 -13.04 16.36 -4.11
C THR A 208 -14.21 16.90 -4.91
N PRO A 209 -15.36 16.22 -4.91
CA PRO A 209 -16.55 16.62 -5.66
C PRO A 209 -17.28 17.81 -5.04
N VAL A 210 -17.07 18.06 -3.75
CA VAL A 210 -17.71 19.16 -3.04
C VAL A 210 -16.94 20.44 -3.33
N GLU A 211 -17.56 21.38 -4.04
CA GLU A 211 -17.05 22.73 -4.33
C GLU A 211 -15.76 22.82 -5.17
N GLY A 212 -15.26 21.69 -5.73
CA GLY A 212 -14.04 21.67 -6.52
C GLY A 212 -12.78 21.89 -5.69
N GLU A 213 -12.82 21.54 -4.41
CA GLU A 213 -11.64 21.53 -3.56
C GLU A 213 -10.57 20.61 -4.14
N LYS A 214 -9.34 21.07 -4.07
CA LYS A 214 -8.17 20.35 -4.55
C LYS A 214 -7.13 20.37 -3.47
N THR A 215 -6.65 19.18 -3.11
CA THR A 215 -5.52 19.05 -2.21
C THR A 215 -4.32 18.49 -2.95
N HIS A 216 -3.13 18.89 -2.55
CA HIS A 216 -1.89 18.42 -3.14
C HIS A 216 -0.84 18.26 -2.04
N ALA A 217 -0.30 17.08 -1.88
CA ALA A 217 0.67 16.76 -0.87
C ALA A 217 1.89 16.04 -1.46
N TYR A 218 3.06 16.37 -0.94
CA TYR A 218 4.32 15.71 -1.28
C TYR A 218 4.92 15.09 -0.04
N TYR A 219 5.35 13.85 -0.16
CA TYR A 219 6.01 13.11 0.91
C TYR A 219 7.32 12.54 0.44
N ALA A 220 8.31 12.48 1.33
CA ALA A 220 9.53 11.72 1.08
C ALA A 220 10.13 11.20 2.37
N GLY A 221 10.87 10.11 2.28
CA GLY A 221 11.55 9.56 3.44
C GLY A 221 12.30 8.27 3.18
N PRO A 222 13.01 7.78 4.21
CA PRO A 222 13.79 6.56 4.12
C PRO A 222 12.92 5.31 4.15
N ASN A 223 13.46 4.24 3.54
CA ASN A 223 12.94 2.90 3.71
C ASN A 223 14.05 1.90 4.01
N VAL A 224 13.67 0.79 4.62
CA VAL A 224 14.53 -0.36 4.87
C VAL A 224 13.77 -1.63 4.48
N HIS A 225 14.48 -2.59 3.91
CA HIS A 225 13.93 -3.86 3.51
C HIS A 225 14.83 -5.01 3.98
N TYR A 226 14.22 -6.07 4.45
CA TYR A 226 14.88 -7.31 4.80
C TYR A 226 14.12 -8.52 4.25
N SER A 227 14.88 -9.46 3.65
CA SER A 227 14.34 -10.70 3.08
C SER A 227 15.08 -11.91 3.65
N SER A 228 14.35 -12.96 3.95
CA SER A 228 14.88 -14.22 4.50
C SER A 228 14.29 -15.44 3.80
N GLY A 229 14.49 -15.51 2.49
CA GLY A 229 14.03 -16.65 1.69
C GLY A 229 12.52 -16.70 1.51
N SER A 230 11.78 -17.21 2.50
CA SER A 230 10.31 -17.35 2.41
C SER A 230 9.52 -16.18 2.99
N TRP A 231 10.15 -15.18 3.61
CA TRP A 231 9.47 -14.00 4.13
C TRP A 231 10.29 -12.75 3.92
N CYS A 232 9.62 -11.64 3.83
CA CYS A 232 10.22 -10.31 3.76
C CYS A 232 9.50 -9.30 4.66
N ALA A 233 10.18 -8.20 4.97
CA ALA A 233 9.59 -7.08 5.67
C ALA A 233 10.19 -5.78 5.13
N THR A 234 9.33 -4.80 4.85
CA THR A 234 9.72 -3.48 4.34
C THR A 234 9.04 -2.41 5.17
N LEU A 235 9.81 -1.48 5.68
CA LEU A 235 9.34 -0.33 6.45
C LEU A 235 9.74 0.95 5.73
N THR A 236 8.78 1.84 5.51
CA THR A 236 8.98 3.20 5.00
C THR A 236 8.41 4.22 5.96
N VAL A 237 9.13 5.31 6.18
CA VAL A 237 8.70 6.46 6.96
C VAL A 237 8.76 7.67 6.07
N LEU A 238 7.58 8.20 5.71
CA LEU A 238 7.46 9.40 4.90
C LEU A 238 7.06 10.59 5.76
N LYS A 239 7.70 11.73 5.51
CA LYS A 239 7.29 13.03 6.05
C LYS A 239 6.75 13.89 4.93
N GLN A 240 5.65 14.59 5.21
CA GLN A 240 5.13 15.60 4.30
C GLN A 240 6.12 16.75 4.14
N ILE A 241 6.33 17.18 2.89
CA ILE A 241 7.23 18.26 2.53
C ILE A 241 6.39 19.47 2.16
N SER A 242 6.51 20.56 2.92
CA SER A 242 5.92 21.84 2.56
C SER A 242 6.62 22.43 1.34
N PHE A 243 5.86 22.79 0.33
CA PHE A 243 6.37 23.37 -0.90
C PHE A 243 5.47 24.50 -1.41
N ASN A 244 6.04 25.70 -1.62
CA ASN A 244 5.37 26.86 -2.23
C ASN A 244 4.00 27.24 -1.64
N GLY A 245 3.85 27.21 -0.31
CA GLY A 245 2.63 27.66 0.35
C GLY A 245 1.49 26.64 0.36
N LEU A 246 1.76 25.38 0.01
CA LEU A 246 0.85 24.26 0.26
C LEU A 246 0.75 24.03 1.77
N GLU A 247 -0.47 23.90 2.27
CA GLU A 247 -0.69 23.55 3.67
C GLU A 247 -0.29 22.09 3.92
N LEU A 248 0.33 21.84 5.09
CA LEU A 248 0.92 20.52 5.36
C LEU A 248 -0.11 19.43 5.62
N THR A 249 -1.27 19.81 6.18
CA THR A 249 -2.26 18.82 6.68
C THR A 249 -3.66 19.12 6.18
N ASP A 250 -3.76 19.68 4.98
CA ASP A 250 -5.02 20.00 4.34
C ASP A 250 -5.82 18.72 3.97
N GLY A 251 -7.14 18.75 4.16
CA GLY A 251 -8.02 17.61 3.93
C GLY A 251 -7.56 16.36 4.70
N ASP A 252 -7.50 15.23 4.03
CA ASP A 252 -7.07 13.93 4.60
C ASP A 252 -5.55 13.79 4.74
N ASN A 253 -4.77 14.78 4.29
CA ASN A 253 -3.32 14.73 4.39
C ASN A 253 -2.87 14.80 5.86
N THR A 254 -1.78 14.12 6.17
CA THR A 254 -1.16 14.06 7.50
C THR A 254 0.32 14.42 7.42
N GLU A 255 0.93 14.82 8.53
CA GLU A 255 2.35 15.18 8.56
C GLU A 255 3.27 13.99 8.28
N TRP A 256 2.88 12.80 8.77
CA TRP A 256 3.67 11.58 8.65
C TRP A 256 2.84 10.42 8.13
N GLN A 257 3.48 9.57 7.34
CA GLN A 257 2.99 8.26 6.94
C GLN A 257 4.07 7.22 7.21
N VAL A 258 3.73 6.19 7.97
CA VAL A 258 4.62 5.07 8.30
C VAL A 258 3.95 3.79 7.83
N ARG A 259 4.58 3.05 6.92
CA ARG A 259 4.03 1.80 6.40
C ARG A 259 5.01 0.65 6.60
N LEU A 260 4.52 -0.42 7.21
CA LEU A 260 5.17 -1.71 7.28
C LEU A 260 4.40 -2.71 6.41
N ILE A 261 5.12 -3.43 5.56
CA ILE A 261 4.62 -4.60 4.82
C ILE A 261 5.41 -5.81 5.30
N PHE A 262 4.71 -6.89 5.61
CA PHE A 262 5.29 -8.19 5.94
C PHE A 262 4.70 -9.24 5.00
N GLY A 263 5.54 -9.91 4.22
CA GLY A 263 5.15 -10.91 3.22
C GLY A 263 5.70 -12.30 3.54
N VAL A 264 4.92 -13.34 3.25
CA VAL A 264 5.31 -14.76 3.36
C VAL A 264 4.85 -15.52 2.13
N ASN A 265 5.79 -16.21 1.46
CA ASN A 265 5.49 -17.10 0.33
C ASN A 265 5.36 -18.57 0.77
N PHE A 266 4.47 -19.30 0.09
CA PHE A 266 4.21 -20.72 0.35
C PHE A 266 3.65 -21.45 -0.89
#